data_1cd2e080c259b3e05b19dbb02a54fe4d
#
_entry.id   1cd2e080c259b3e05b19dbb02a54fe4d
#
_cell.length_a   1.000
_cell.length_b   1.000
_cell.length_c   1.000
_cell.angle_alpha   90.00
_cell.angle_beta   90.00
_cell.angle_gamma   90.00
#
_symmetry.space_group_name_H-M   'P 1'
#
loop_
_entity.id
_entity.type
_entity.pdbx_description
1 polymer ?
#
loop_
_entity_poly.entity_id
_entity_poly.type
_entity_poly.pdbx_seq_one_letter_code
_entity_poly.pdbx_strand_id
1 'polypeptide(L)'
;MFGYIFELLVDLFLVNIQNKRILKYLPNEMNHIVDIGAHEGQLYKSMNKYNIKFNQMILFEPYEESFEKIKKINDNRVVAHNIGLGSSNENRELKINKYNVTNTFAEPNEKLFKNKIKNILFSSTKDSSYYLSKNYEIRTLDSYLINVTEQIDLVKIDTEGFELEVLKGAEETLKTEKIKNIVIEKHKKGNYLDYDPIDIHNFLEKHKYKLVKNFKVYSLGFQDSLYTKLN
;
A
#
# COMPACT_ATOMS: atom_id res chain seq x y z
N MET A 1 14.47 20.44 10.55
CA MET A 1 13.09 20.96 10.54
C MET A 1 12.59 21.32 9.13
N PHE A 2 13.29 22.13 8.34
CA PHE A 2 12.87 22.47 6.95
C PHE A 2 12.82 21.27 6.00
N GLY A 3 13.77 20.33 6.07
CA GLY A 3 13.76 19.13 5.23
C GLY A 3 12.57 18.22 5.47
N TYR A 4 12.19 18.03 6.73
CA TYR A 4 11.03 17.23 7.12
C TYR A 4 9.69 17.79 6.60
N ILE A 5 9.51 19.11 6.69
CA ILE A 5 8.29 19.77 6.20
C ILE A 5 8.23 19.68 4.67
N PHE A 6 9.37 19.80 4.00
CA PHE A 6 9.45 19.70 2.54
C PHE A 6 9.12 18.27 2.05
N GLU A 7 9.69 17.24 2.69
CA GLU A 7 9.39 15.83 2.37
C GLU A 7 7.92 15.52 2.60
N LEU A 8 7.36 15.89 3.74
CA LEU A 8 5.93 15.68 4.05
C LEU A 8 5.01 16.37 3.01
N LEU A 9 5.37 17.57 2.58
CA LEU A 9 4.60 18.29 1.55
C LEU A 9 4.72 17.65 0.17
N VAL A 10 5.91 17.17 -0.19
CA VAL A 10 6.17 16.49 -1.47
C VAL A 10 5.41 15.17 -1.51
N ASP A 11 5.47 14.39 -0.44
CA ASP A 11 4.75 13.11 -0.36
C ASP A 11 3.24 13.30 -0.41
N LEU A 12 2.69 14.18 0.40
CA LEU A 12 1.25 14.49 0.36
C LEU A 12 0.81 15.01 -1.02
N PHE A 13 1.63 15.81 -1.68
CA PHE A 13 1.33 16.35 -3.01
C PHE A 13 1.40 15.26 -4.08
N LEU A 14 2.46 14.45 -4.08
CA LEU A 14 2.67 13.39 -5.06
C LEU A 14 1.63 12.27 -4.92
N VAL A 15 1.33 11.85 -3.69
CA VAL A 15 0.29 10.85 -3.42
C VAL A 15 -1.08 11.33 -3.87
N ASN A 16 -1.42 12.60 -3.62
CA ASN A 16 -2.67 13.17 -4.13
C ASN A 16 -2.76 13.19 -5.66
N ILE A 17 -1.66 13.54 -6.34
CA ILE A 17 -1.62 13.51 -7.82
C ILE A 17 -1.75 12.07 -8.31
N GLN A 18 -1.05 11.14 -7.69
CA GLN A 18 -1.06 9.74 -8.07
C GLN A 18 -2.45 9.13 -7.88
N ASN A 19 -3.06 9.31 -6.71
CA ASN A 19 -4.43 8.87 -6.46
C ASN A 19 -5.42 9.48 -7.48
N LYS A 20 -5.30 10.78 -7.80
CA LYS A 20 -6.12 11.41 -8.83
C LYS A 20 -5.99 10.75 -10.20
N ARG A 21 -4.76 10.35 -10.58
CA ARG A 21 -4.51 9.66 -11.86
C ARG A 21 -5.13 8.27 -11.88
N ILE A 22 -5.04 7.54 -10.77
CA ILE A 22 -5.61 6.20 -10.61
C ILE A 22 -7.13 6.24 -10.62
N LEU A 23 -7.72 7.12 -9.80
CA LEU A 23 -9.17 7.24 -9.65
C LEU A 23 -9.90 7.55 -10.97
N LYS A 24 -9.23 8.20 -11.93
CA LYS A 24 -9.79 8.43 -13.27
C LYS A 24 -10.04 7.16 -14.10
N TYR A 25 -9.44 6.04 -13.72
CA TYR A 25 -9.59 4.74 -14.38
C TYR A 25 -10.57 3.82 -13.65
N LEU A 26 -11.11 4.28 -12.54
CA LEU A 26 -12.05 3.54 -11.69
C LEU A 26 -13.45 4.18 -11.77
N PRO A 27 -14.50 3.44 -11.44
CA PRO A 27 -15.85 4.01 -11.37
C PRO A 27 -15.95 5.15 -10.35
N ASN A 28 -16.80 6.13 -10.62
CA ASN A 28 -17.10 7.23 -9.68
C ASN A 28 -17.91 6.77 -8.46
N GLU A 29 -18.50 5.58 -8.53
CA GLU A 29 -19.25 4.95 -7.45
C GLU A 29 -18.77 3.52 -7.29
N MET A 30 -18.38 3.14 -6.08
CA MET A 30 -17.90 1.82 -5.72
C MET A 30 -18.64 1.34 -4.46
N ASN A 31 -18.89 0.03 -4.34
CA ASN A 31 -19.53 -0.50 -3.14
C ASN A 31 -18.51 -0.74 -2.03
N HIS A 32 -17.55 -1.62 -2.26
CA HIS A 32 -16.59 -2.03 -1.25
C HIS A 32 -15.16 -1.76 -1.71
N ILE A 33 -14.38 -1.16 -0.83
CA ILE A 33 -12.99 -0.82 -1.05
C ILE A 33 -12.17 -1.35 0.12
N VAL A 34 -11.01 -1.91 -0.20
CA VAL A 34 -10.01 -2.34 0.76
C VAL A 34 -8.71 -1.59 0.48
N ASP A 35 -8.16 -0.91 1.48
CA ASP A 35 -6.89 -0.18 1.40
C ASP A 35 -5.88 -0.80 2.38
N ILE A 36 -4.83 -1.41 1.85
CA ILE A 36 -3.81 -2.16 2.59
C ILE A 36 -2.52 -1.37 2.58
N GLY A 37 -2.03 -1.00 3.77
CA GLY A 37 -1.02 0.03 3.95
C GLY A 37 -1.65 1.42 3.83
N ALA A 38 -2.76 1.63 4.55
CA ALA A 38 -3.57 2.85 4.41
C ALA A 38 -2.86 4.11 4.94
N HIS A 39 -1.76 3.95 5.67
CA HIS A 39 -0.99 5.00 6.30
C HIS A 39 -1.91 5.97 7.08
N GLU A 40 -2.03 7.22 6.68
CA GLU A 40 -2.92 8.23 7.31
C GLU A 40 -4.29 8.34 6.59
N GLY A 41 -4.69 7.34 5.83
CA GLY A 41 -5.94 7.33 5.08
C GLY A 41 -5.90 8.19 3.81
N GLN A 42 -4.76 8.18 3.07
CA GLN A 42 -4.58 9.02 1.89
C GLN A 42 -5.57 8.68 0.77
N LEU A 43 -5.89 7.40 0.55
CA LEU A 43 -6.88 7.01 -0.45
C LEU A 43 -8.27 7.56 -0.06
N TYR A 44 -8.69 7.38 1.18
CA TYR A 44 -9.96 7.93 1.70
C TYR A 44 -10.04 9.46 1.50
N LYS A 45 -8.99 10.19 1.89
CA LYS A 45 -8.90 11.65 1.72
C LYS A 45 -9.00 12.04 0.24
N SER A 46 -8.34 11.28 -0.64
CA SER A 46 -8.37 11.52 -2.08
C SER A 46 -9.75 11.26 -2.68
N MET A 47 -10.42 10.17 -2.28
CA MET A 47 -11.76 9.85 -2.76
C MET A 47 -12.76 10.94 -2.39
N ASN A 48 -12.76 11.41 -1.14
CA ASN A 48 -13.60 12.52 -0.73
C ASN A 48 -13.29 13.82 -1.51
N LYS A 49 -12.00 14.13 -1.69
CA LYS A 49 -11.57 15.33 -2.45
C LYS A 49 -12.03 15.30 -3.91
N TYR A 50 -12.09 14.12 -4.53
CA TYR A 50 -12.49 13.96 -5.93
C TYR A 50 -13.94 13.49 -6.11
N ASN A 51 -14.75 13.51 -5.02
CA ASN A 51 -16.15 13.13 -5.01
C ASN A 51 -16.41 11.72 -5.54
N ILE A 52 -15.51 10.76 -5.25
CA ILE A 52 -15.73 9.35 -5.53
C ILE A 52 -16.58 8.78 -4.40
N LYS A 53 -17.73 8.22 -4.75
CA LYS A 53 -18.66 7.64 -3.77
C LYS A 53 -18.29 6.19 -3.48
N PHE A 54 -18.49 5.78 -2.22
CA PHE A 54 -18.36 4.40 -1.79
C PHE A 54 -19.36 4.08 -0.67
N ASN A 55 -19.71 2.82 -0.51
CA ASN A 55 -20.60 2.36 0.56
C ASN A 55 -19.83 1.90 1.78
N GLN A 56 -18.70 1.19 1.58
CA GLN A 56 -17.84 0.72 2.67
C GLN A 56 -16.38 0.77 2.26
N MET A 57 -15.52 1.16 3.19
CA MET A 57 -14.07 1.11 3.05
C MET A 57 -13.43 0.45 4.27
N ILE A 58 -12.58 -0.55 4.03
CA ILE A 58 -11.82 -1.24 5.06
C ILE A 58 -10.36 -0.81 4.91
N LEU A 59 -9.76 -0.31 6.01
CA LEU A 59 -8.39 0.17 6.06
C LEU A 59 -7.54 -0.73 6.95
N PHE A 60 -6.38 -1.15 6.47
CA PHE A 60 -5.39 -1.90 7.23
C PHE A 60 -4.11 -1.09 7.36
N GLU A 61 -3.69 -0.82 8.59
CA GLU A 61 -2.46 -0.08 8.89
C GLU A 61 -1.83 -0.62 10.18
N PRO A 62 -0.66 -1.27 10.10
CA PRO A 62 0.00 -1.83 11.29
C PRO A 62 0.60 -0.77 12.20
N TYR A 63 1.18 0.31 11.64
CA TYR A 63 1.92 1.29 12.42
C TYR A 63 0.99 2.17 13.26
N GLU A 64 1.16 2.10 14.59
CA GLU A 64 0.26 2.73 15.55
C GLU A 64 0.05 4.23 15.34
N GLU A 65 1.13 5.00 15.07
CA GLU A 65 1.01 6.46 14.90
C GLU A 65 0.19 6.85 13.67
N SER A 66 0.33 6.09 12.58
CA SER A 66 -0.48 6.26 11.37
C SER A 66 -1.92 5.82 11.62
N PHE A 67 -2.10 4.68 12.29
CA PHE A 67 -3.42 4.15 12.64
C PHE A 67 -4.22 5.11 13.53
N GLU A 68 -3.60 5.74 14.53
CA GLU A 68 -4.28 6.74 15.40
C GLU A 68 -4.79 7.96 14.60
N LYS A 69 -4.24 8.24 13.42
CA LYS A 69 -4.78 9.27 12.52
C LYS A 69 -5.99 8.76 11.73
N ILE A 70 -5.96 7.50 11.28
CA ILE A 70 -7.10 6.86 10.61
C ILE A 70 -8.28 6.73 11.57
N LYS A 71 -8.04 6.36 12.81
CA LYS A 71 -9.05 6.19 13.86
C LYS A 71 -9.86 7.47 14.15
N LYS A 72 -9.31 8.63 13.80
CA LYS A 72 -10.00 9.93 13.91
C LYS A 72 -10.97 10.20 12.74
N ILE A 73 -11.02 9.34 11.74
CA ILE A 73 -11.98 9.45 10.64
C ILE A 73 -13.38 9.20 11.21
N ASN A 74 -14.18 10.23 11.24
CA ASN A 74 -15.57 10.15 11.68
C ASN A 74 -16.51 9.89 10.50
N ASP A 75 -16.47 8.66 9.98
CA ASP A 75 -17.29 8.21 8.86
C ASP A 75 -17.68 6.74 9.14
N ASN A 76 -18.97 6.49 9.34
CA ASN A 76 -19.49 5.15 9.66
C ASN A 76 -19.34 4.12 8.53
N ARG A 77 -18.97 4.56 7.34
CA ARG A 77 -18.66 3.69 6.20
C ARG A 77 -17.23 3.15 6.25
N VAL A 78 -16.39 3.67 7.15
CA VAL A 78 -14.97 3.31 7.27
C VAL A 78 -14.75 2.43 8.47
N VAL A 79 -14.14 1.26 8.23
CA VAL A 79 -13.68 0.35 9.27
C VAL A 79 -12.15 0.26 9.19
N ALA A 80 -11.46 0.42 10.30
CA ALA A 80 -10.00 0.39 10.33
C ALA A 80 -9.49 -0.71 11.28
N HIS A 81 -8.43 -1.40 10.85
CA HIS A 81 -7.76 -2.46 11.58
C HIS A 81 -6.29 -2.12 11.79
N ASN A 82 -5.82 -2.17 13.06
CA ASN A 82 -4.41 -1.94 13.40
C ASN A 82 -3.61 -3.24 13.29
N ILE A 83 -3.47 -3.75 12.09
CA ILE A 83 -2.74 -4.98 11.78
C ILE A 83 -2.06 -4.86 10.42
N GLY A 84 -1.02 -5.65 10.20
CA GLY A 84 -0.47 -5.91 8.88
C GLY A 84 -1.19 -7.03 8.15
N LEU A 85 -1.09 -7.04 6.81
CA LEU A 85 -1.52 -8.18 6.00
C LEU A 85 -0.33 -8.86 5.32
N GLY A 86 -0.39 -10.19 5.21
CA GLY A 86 0.67 -11.00 4.60
C GLY A 86 0.19 -12.42 4.27
N SER A 87 1.12 -13.31 3.96
CA SER A 87 0.84 -14.68 3.50
C SER A 87 0.41 -15.65 4.61
N SER A 88 0.61 -15.30 5.87
CA SER A 88 0.28 -16.13 7.04
C SER A 88 -0.11 -15.29 8.25
N ASN A 89 -0.76 -15.94 9.22
CA ASN A 89 -1.04 -15.32 10.51
C ASN A 89 0.19 -15.46 11.41
N GLU A 90 0.87 -14.37 11.68
CA GLU A 90 2.11 -14.34 12.46
C GLU A 90 2.33 -13.00 13.16
N ASN A 91 3.32 -12.94 14.05
CA ASN A 91 3.91 -11.67 14.48
C ASN A 91 5.19 -11.45 13.70
N ARG A 92 5.33 -10.28 13.08
CA ARG A 92 6.49 -9.93 12.25
C ARG A 92 7.02 -8.56 12.59
N GLU A 93 8.35 -8.43 12.49
CA GLU A 93 9.05 -7.20 12.72
C GLU A 93 8.76 -6.19 11.60
N LEU A 94 8.15 -5.07 11.94
CA LEU A 94 7.99 -3.90 11.07
C LEU A 94 9.22 -3.01 11.22
N LYS A 95 9.88 -2.72 10.13
CA LYS A 95 10.98 -1.76 10.06
C LYS A 95 10.39 -0.38 9.89
N ILE A 96 10.56 0.44 10.91
CA ILE A 96 9.98 1.78 11.00
C ILE A 96 11.03 2.80 10.55
N ASN A 97 10.73 3.50 9.47
CA ASN A 97 11.57 4.59 8.99
C ASN A 97 11.44 5.80 9.92
N LYS A 98 12.55 6.47 10.21
CA LYS A 98 12.59 7.69 11.03
C LYS A 98 11.56 8.76 10.59
N TYR A 99 11.17 8.76 9.33
CA TYR A 99 10.21 9.72 8.75
C TYR A 99 8.81 9.13 8.51
N ASN A 100 8.58 7.89 8.95
CA ASN A 100 7.29 7.17 8.86
C ASN A 100 6.70 7.03 7.44
N VAL A 101 7.49 7.24 6.41
CA VAL A 101 6.99 7.30 5.00
C VAL A 101 7.16 5.98 4.28
N THR A 102 8.04 5.09 4.77
CA THR A 102 8.37 3.81 4.12
C THR A 102 8.55 2.71 5.16
N ASN A 103 7.54 2.56 6.04
CA ASN A 103 7.53 1.44 7.00
C ASN A 103 7.27 0.13 6.25
N THR A 104 8.05 -0.91 6.54
CA THR A 104 7.99 -2.15 5.76
C THR A 104 8.22 -3.41 6.60
N PHE A 105 7.54 -4.49 6.25
CA PHE A 105 7.83 -5.85 6.69
C PHE A 105 8.86 -6.57 5.79
N ALA A 106 9.19 -5.99 4.64
CA ALA A 106 10.22 -6.50 3.74
C ALA A 106 11.63 -6.16 4.24
N GLU A 107 12.66 -6.78 3.64
CA GLU A 107 14.06 -6.50 3.92
C GLU A 107 14.61 -5.46 2.94
N PRO A 108 14.80 -4.19 3.36
CA PRO A 108 15.31 -3.16 2.47
C PRO A 108 16.75 -3.45 2.04
N ASN A 109 17.06 -3.20 0.78
CA ASN A 109 18.44 -3.22 0.32
C ASN A 109 19.17 -1.94 0.77
N GLU A 110 19.81 -2.03 1.92
CA GLU A 110 20.45 -0.88 2.55
C GLU A 110 21.43 -0.12 1.64
N LYS A 111 22.14 -0.82 0.75
CA LYS A 111 23.12 -0.18 -0.15
C LYS A 111 22.43 0.79 -1.12
N LEU A 112 21.29 0.39 -1.68
CA LEU A 112 20.52 1.24 -2.59
C LEU A 112 19.74 2.32 -1.84
N PHE A 113 19.22 2.00 -0.67
CA PHE A 113 18.47 2.95 0.17
C PHE A 113 19.37 4.09 0.67
N LYS A 114 20.57 3.77 1.17
CA LYS A 114 21.57 4.77 1.59
C LYS A 114 21.96 5.72 0.46
N ASN A 115 22.09 5.19 -0.77
CA ASN A 115 22.44 6.02 -1.93
C ASN A 115 21.27 6.94 -2.35
N LYS A 116 20.03 6.46 -2.25
CA LYS A 116 18.82 7.24 -2.59
C LYS A 116 18.61 8.39 -1.61
N ILE A 117 18.77 8.15 -0.32
CA ILE A 117 18.66 9.19 0.73
C ILE A 117 19.82 10.18 0.67
N LYS A 118 21.06 9.72 0.41
CA LYS A 118 22.21 10.65 0.20
C LYS A 118 21.97 11.61 -0.95
N ASN A 119 21.31 11.17 -2.00
CA ASN A 119 21.00 12.01 -3.17
C ASN A 119 19.85 12.98 -2.94
N ILE A 120 18.96 12.70 -1.99
CA ILE A 120 17.81 13.55 -1.64
C ILE A 120 18.17 14.54 -0.53
N LEU A 121 19.00 14.12 0.42
CA LEU A 121 19.42 14.92 1.56
C LEU A 121 20.92 15.14 1.50
N PHE A 122 21.37 16.34 1.22
CA PHE A 122 22.75 16.81 1.41
C PHE A 122 23.19 16.75 2.90
N SER A 123 22.77 15.77 3.69
CA SER A 123 23.09 15.73 5.11
C SER A 123 24.05 14.60 5.47
N SER A 124 25.21 15.03 5.89
CA SER A 124 26.26 14.31 6.57
C SER A 124 25.85 13.86 7.98
N THR A 125 24.98 12.86 8.13
CA THR A 125 24.79 12.23 9.43
C THR A 125 25.30 10.80 9.38
N LYS A 126 26.29 10.53 10.25
CA LYS A 126 26.97 9.22 10.39
C LYS A 126 26.15 8.14 11.10
N ASP A 127 24.86 8.33 11.29
CA ASP A 127 24.03 7.38 12.03
C ASP A 127 23.37 6.39 11.07
N SER A 128 23.75 5.13 11.21
CA SER A 128 23.44 4.05 10.26
C SER A 128 22.12 3.32 10.56
N SER A 129 21.41 3.66 11.61
CA SER A 129 20.15 3.00 11.98
C SER A 129 18.94 3.83 11.55
N TYR A 130 18.53 3.65 10.29
CA TYR A 130 17.32 4.28 9.76
C TYR A 130 16.02 3.64 10.26
N TYR A 131 16.06 2.48 10.88
CA TYR A 131 14.90 1.74 11.29
C TYR A 131 14.91 1.45 12.78
N LEU A 132 13.89 1.91 13.46
CA LEU A 132 13.42 1.27 14.67
C LEU A 132 12.63 0.04 14.23
N SER A 133 12.64 -1.03 15.02
CA SER A 133 11.85 -2.20 14.73
C SER A 133 10.94 -2.55 15.89
N LYS A 134 9.72 -2.99 15.56
CA LYS A 134 8.73 -3.47 16.51
C LYS A 134 7.91 -4.57 15.87
N ASN A 135 7.56 -5.59 16.66
CA ASN A 135 6.69 -6.67 16.19
C ASN A 135 5.23 -6.22 16.13
N TYR A 136 4.60 -6.55 15.01
CA TYR A 136 3.18 -6.32 14.76
C TYR A 136 2.50 -7.61 14.32
N GLU A 137 1.22 -7.70 14.60
CA GLU A 137 0.38 -8.80 14.14
C GLU A 137 0.16 -8.70 12.63
N ILE A 138 0.34 -9.83 11.93
CA ILE A 138 0.00 -10.02 10.53
C ILE A 138 -1.10 -11.07 10.43
N ARG A 139 -2.06 -10.82 9.54
CA ARG A 139 -3.12 -11.74 9.16
C ARG A 139 -3.17 -11.90 7.64
N THR A 140 -3.89 -12.90 7.17
CA THR A 140 -4.17 -13.05 5.75
C THR A 140 -5.41 -12.24 5.37
N LEU A 141 -5.43 -11.66 4.15
CA LEU A 141 -6.62 -10.96 3.65
C LEU A 141 -7.80 -11.92 3.54
N ASP A 142 -7.55 -13.19 3.17
CA ASP A 142 -8.57 -14.22 3.11
C ASP A 142 -9.33 -14.38 4.43
N SER A 143 -8.64 -14.28 5.58
CA SER A 143 -9.29 -14.39 6.90
C SER A 143 -10.32 -13.29 7.17
N TYR A 144 -10.17 -12.12 6.56
CA TYR A 144 -11.13 -11.01 6.65
C TYR A 144 -12.24 -11.07 5.61
N LEU A 145 -11.93 -11.58 4.42
CA LEU A 145 -12.86 -11.57 3.29
C LEU A 145 -13.66 -12.87 3.14
N ILE A 146 -13.38 -13.90 3.95
CA ILE A 146 -14.04 -15.20 3.83
C ILE A 146 -15.56 -15.11 3.96
N ASN A 147 -16.06 -14.22 4.81
CA ASN A 147 -17.50 -14.02 5.05
C ASN A 147 -18.09 -12.84 4.27
N VAL A 148 -17.29 -12.14 3.49
CA VAL A 148 -17.77 -11.05 2.63
C VAL A 148 -18.42 -11.69 1.40
N THR A 149 -19.70 -11.50 1.23
CA THR A 149 -20.47 -12.02 0.09
C THR A 149 -20.50 -11.04 -1.08
N GLU A 150 -20.38 -9.77 -0.76
CA GLU A 150 -20.43 -8.67 -1.71
C GLU A 150 -19.16 -8.58 -2.55
N GLN A 151 -19.30 -8.00 -3.72
CA GLN A 151 -18.19 -7.75 -4.61
C GLN A 151 -17.36 -6.56 -4.11
N ILE A 152 -16.03 -6.72 -4.13
CA ILE A 152 -15.04 -5.68 -3.80
C ILE A 152 -14.64 -5.01 -5.10
N ASP A 153 -14.95 -3.73 -5.22
CA ASP A 153 -14.68 -2.97 -6.44
C ASP A 153 -13.21 -2.59 -6.57
N LEU A 154 -12.54 -2.39 -5.43
CA LEU A 154 -11.12 -2.02 -5.39
C LEU A 154 -10.41 -2.60 -4.17
N VAL A 155 -9.26 -3.22 -4.42
CA VAL A 155 -8.22 -3.46 -3.40
C VAL A 155 -7.00 -2.64 -3.78
N LYS A 156 -6.57 -1.72 -2.90
CA LYS A 156 -5.27 -1.06 -3.02
C LYS A 156 -4.27 -1.74 -2.10
N ILE A 157 -3.07 -2.02 -2.62
CA ILE A 157 -1.96 -2.63 -1.87
C ILE A 157 -0.74 -1.74 -2.02
N ASP A 158 -0.26 -1.22 -0.88
CA ASP A 158 0.86 -0.29 -0.81
C ASP A 158 1.60 -0.56 0.52
N THR A 159 2.46 -1.57 0.50
CA THR A 159 3.08 -2.15 1.70
C THR A 159 4.61 -2.13 1.66
N GLU A 160 5.16 -1.25 0.80
CA GLU A 160 6.57 -0.93 0.74
C GLU A 160 7.46 -2.18 0.61
N GLY A 161 7.19 -2.99 -0.43
CA GLY A 161 7.95 -4.18 -0.78
C GLY A 161 7.38 -5.50 -0.24
N PHE A 162 6.23 -5.48 0.46
CA PHE A 162 5.58 -6.67 1.00
C PHE A 162 4.33 -7.10 0.21
N GLU A 163 4.09 -6.49 -0.94
CA GLU A 163 2.88 -6.63 -1.76
C GLU A 163 2.63 -8.06 -2.22
N LEU A 164 3.68 -8.81 -2.59
CA LEU A 164 3.54 -10.20 -3.01
C LEU A 164 3.07 -11.10 -1.85
N GLU A 165 3.54 -10.85 -0.65
CA GLU A 165 3.10 -11.60 0.54
C GLU A 165 1.63 -11.31 0.86
N VAL A 166 1.19 -10.06 0.70
CA VAL A 166 -0.24 -9.70 0.82
C VAL A 166 -1.07 -10.45 -0.22
N LEU A 167 -0.62 -10.49 -1.47
CA LEU A 167 -1.33 -11.24 -2.54
C LEU A 167 -1.40 -12.74 -2.26
N LYS A 168 -0.35 -13.36 -1.73
CA LYS A 168 -0.37 -14.77 -1.32
C LYS A 168 -1.39 -15.02 -0.21
N GLY A 169 -1.53 -14.09 0.75
CA GLY A 169 -2.55 -14.16 1.80
C GLY A 169 -3.98 -13.85 1.35
N ALA A 170 -4.15 -13.51 0.07
CA ALA A 170 -5.44 -13.29 -0.58
C ALA A 170 -5.77 -14.38 -1.62
N GLU A 171 -5.00 -15.48 -1.68
CA GLU A 171 -5.03 -16.42 -2.80
C GLU A 171 -6.42 -17.04 -3.00
N GLU A 172 -7.13 -17.39 -1.94
CA GLU A 172 -8.47 -17.98 -2.04
C GLU A 172 -9.49 -16.94 -2.54
N THR A 173 -9.43 -15.70 -2.05
CA THR A 173 -10.29 -14.62 -2.53
C THR A 173 -9.99 -14.27 -3.99
N LEU A 174 -8.72 -14.29 -4.41
CA LEU A 174 -8.30 -14.01 -5.79
C LEU A 174 -8.75 -15.08 -6.79
N LYS A 175 -8.95 -16.34 -6.36
CA LYS A 175 -9.51 -17.43 -7.19
C LYS A 175 -10.98 -17.19 -7.51
N THR A 176 -11.67 -16.41 -6.71
CA THR A 176 -13.05 -16.03 -6.92
C THR A 176 -13.17 -14.80 -7.82
N GLU A 177 -14.40 -14.41 -8.17
CA GLU A 177 -14.66 -13.16 -8.92
C GLU A 177 -14.99 -11.98 -7.97
N LYS A 178 -14.70 -12.11 -6.67
CA LYS A 178 -15.07 -11.11 -5.67
C LYS A 178 -14.34 -9.78 -5.85
N ILE A 179 -13.05 -9.79 -6.21
CA ILE A 179 -12.27 -8.56 -6.39
C ILE A 179 -12.25 -8.17 -7.86
N LYS A 180 -12.78 -7.01 -8.20
CA LYS A 180 -12.78 -6.47 -9.58
C LYS A 180 -11.46 -5.86 -9.98
N ASN A 181 -10.96 -4.93 -9.16
CA ASN A 181 -9.78 -4.14 -9.48
C ASN A 181 -8.76 -4.21 -8.35
N ILE A 182 -7.50 -4.28 -8.72
CA ILE A 182 -6.36 -4.20 -7.80
C ILE A 182 -5.46 -3.07 -8.26
N VAL A 183 -5.21 -2.11 -7.37
CA VAL A 183 -4.14 -1.12 -7.51
C VAL A 183 -3.02 -1.54 -6.59
N ILE A 184 -1.83 -1.73 -7.15
CA ILE A 184 -0.69 -2.22 -6.39
C ILE A 184 0.56 -1.39 -6.68
N GLU A 185 1.23 -0.94 -5.62
CA GLU A 185 2.52 -0.29 -5.76
C GLU A 185 3.58 -1.32 -6.14
N LYS A 186 4.47 -0.94 -7.05
CA LYS A 186 5.60 -1.77 -7.46
C LYS A 186 6.89 -0.97 -7.44
N HIS A 187 7.85 -1.48 -6.71
CA HIS A 187 9.18 -0.93 -6.63
C HIS A 187 10.10 -1.49 -7.73
N LYS A 188 11.24 -0.85 -7.92
CA LYS A 188 12.29 -1.41 -8.78
C LYS A 188 12.87 -2.67 -8.14
N LYS A 189 13.18 -3.66 -8.98
CA LYS A 189 13.97 -4.83 -8.57
C LYS A 189 15.22 -4.39 -7.83
N GLY A 190 15.47 -5.03 -6.70
CA GLY A 190 16.62 -4.77 -5.83
C GLY A 190 16.43 -3.66 -4.79
N ASN A 191 15.29 -2.94 -4.75
CA ASN A 191 15.01 -2.02 -3.64
C ASN A 191 14.84 -2.77 -2.31
N TYR A 192 14.24 -3.95 -2.35
CA TYR A 192 14.17 -4.90 -1.23
C TYR A 192 14.90 -6.17 -1.64
N LEU A 193 15.40 -6.96 -0.69
CA LEU A 193 16.22 -8.13 -0.99
C LEU A 193 15.38 -9.12 -1.78
N ASP A 194 14.53 -9.88 -1.36
CA ASP A 194 13.79 -10.92 -2.08
C ASP A 194 12.58 -10.38 -2.89
N TYR A 195 12.76 -9.24 -3.56
CA TYR A 195 11.69 -8.56 -4.28
C TYR A 195 11.98 -8.45 -5.79
N ASP A 196 11.03 -8.97 -6.58
CA ASP A 196 10.99 -8.73 -8.02
C ASP A 196 9.56 -8.33 -8.44
N PRO A 197 9.33 -7.14 -9.02
CA PRO A 197 8.00 -6.71 -9.45
C PRO A 197 7.38 -7.60 -10.53
N ILE A 198 8.18 -8.45 -11.20
CA ILE A 198 7.66 -9.41 -12.16
C ILE A 198 6.88 -10.53 -11.50
N ASP A 199 7.25 -10.92 -10.26
CA ASP A 199 6.55 -11.97 -9.52
C ASP A 199 5.13 -11.54 -9.15
N ILE A 200 4.94 -10.26 -8.81
CA ILE A 200 3.61 -9.66 -8.60
C ILE A 200 2.78 -9.76 -9.89
N HIS A 201 3.37 -9.42 -11.03
CA HIS A 201 2.69 -9.48 -12.32
C HIS A 201 2.27 -10.92 -12.66
N ASN A 202 3.21 -11.86 -12.58
CA ASN A 202 2.97 -13.27 -12.87
C ASN A 202 1.91 -13.87 -11.93
N PHE A 203 1.95 -13.49 -10.64
CA PHE A 203 0.98 -13.95 -9.66
C PHE A 203 -0.43 -13.47 -10.00
N LEU A 204 -0.59 -12.19 -10.35
CA LEU A 204 -1.87 -11.62 -10.73
C LEU A 204 -2.40 -12.20 -12.06
N GLU A 205 -1.53 -12.41 -13.06
CA GLU A 205 -1.92 -13.05 -14.33
C GLU A 205 -2.39 -14.50 -14.12
N LYS A 206 -1.68 -15.28 -13.27
CA LYS A 206 -2.12 -16.63 -12.87
C LYS A 206 -3.55 -16.63 -12.30
N HIS A 207 -3.93 -15.56 -11.60
CA HIS A 207 -5.27 -15.40 -11.02
C HIS A 207 -6.23 -14.62 -11.94
N LYS A 208 -5.97 -14.60 -13.25
CA LYS A 208 -6.80 -13.97 -14.29
C LYS A 208 -7.00 -12.46 -14.11
N TYR A 209 -6.00 -11.74 -13.60
CA TYR A 209 -5.99 -10.29 -13.60
C TYR A 209 -5.14 -9.77 -14.76
N LYS A 210 -5.69 -8.86 -15.54
CA LYS A 210 -5.00 -8.20 -16.65
C LYS A 210 -4.51 -6.82 -16.23
N LEU A 211 -3.26 -6.50 -16.56
CA LEU A 211 -2.72 -5.16 -16.39
C LEU A 211 -3.45 -4.17 -17.30
N VAL A 212 -4.05 -3.15 -16.72
CA VAL A 212 -4.74 -2.06 -17.43
C VAL A 212 -3.79 -0.89 -17.65
N LYS A 213 -3.08 -0.46 -16.59
CA LYS A 213 -2.26 0.76 -16.64
C LYS A 213 -1.18 0.76 -15.57
N ASN A 214 0.00 1.29 -15.95
CA ASN A 214 1.05 1.68 -15.02
C ASN A 214 1.05 3.20 -14.84
N PHE A 215 1.06 3.65 -13.60
CA PHE A 215 1.13 5.06 -13.20
C PHE A 215 2.51 5.33 -12.62
N LYS A 216 3.48 5.63 -13.49
CA LYS A 216 4.87 5.85 -13.09
C LYS A 216 5.05 7.15 -12.35
N VAL A 217 5.84 7.10 -11.28
CA VAL A 217 6.41 8.27 -10.60
C VAL A 217 7.90 8.31 -10.94
N TYR A 218 8.23 9.01 -12.02
CA TYR A 218 9.57 8.95 -12.64
C TYR A 218 10.72 9.33 -11.69
N SER A 219 10.48 10.20 -10.70
CA SER A 219 11.50 10.69 -9.77
C SER A 219 11.78 9.75 -8.60
N LEU A 220 10.82 8.91 -8.19
CA LEU A 220 10.90 8.15 -6.94
C LEU A 220 11.20 6.67 -7.11
N GLY A 221 11.13 6.15 -8.34
CA GLY A 221 11.54 4.77 -8.64
C GLY A 221 10.53 3.69 -8.20
N PHE A 222 9.27 4.08 -8.04
CA PHE A 222 8.12 3.19 -7.88
C PHE A 222 7.02 3.55 -8.87
N GLN A 223 6.03 2.69 -8.99
CA GLN A 223 4.83 2.91 -9.81
C GLN A 223 3.65 2.16 -9.22
N ASP A 224 2.48 2.76 -9.31
CA ASP A 224 1.23 2.02 -9.13
C ASP A 224 0.82 1.34 -10.43
N SER A 225 0.24 0.16 -10.29
CA SER A 225 -0.25 -0.63 -11.41
C SER A 225 -1.69 -1.03 -11.16
N LEU A 226 -2.58 -0.71 -12.09
CA LEU A 226 -3.99 -1.12 -12.05
C LEU A 226 -4.15 -2.41 -12.83
N TYR A 227 -4.73 -3.40 -12.16
CA TYR A 227 -5.15 -4.67 -12.72
C TYR A 227 -6.66 -4.82 -12.59
N THR A 228 -7.28 -5.48 -13.56
CA THR A 228 -8.71 -5.79 -13.57
C THR A 228 -8.91 -7.29 -13.80
N LYS A 229 -9.85 -7.89 -13.08
CA LYS A 229 -10.23 -9.30 -13.22
C LYS A 229 -10.79 -9.53 -14.62
N LEU A 230 -10.34 -10.58 -15.29
CA LEU A 230 -10.92 -11.07 -16.53
C LEU A 230 -12.16 -11.92 -16.19
N ASN A 231 -13.24 -11.64 -16.89
CA ASN A 231 -14.47 -12.46 -16.83
C ASN A 231 -14.26 -13.83 -17.47
#